data_12602dcb64e86b96bb218f2bb603335e
#
_entry.id   12602dcb64e86b96bb218f2bb603335e
#
_cell.length_a   1.000
_cell.length_b   1.000
_cell.length_c   1.000
_cell.angle_alpha   90.00
_cell.angle_beta   90.00
_cell.angle_gamma   90.00
#
_symmetry.space_group_name_H-M   'P 1'
#
loop_
_entity.id
_entity.type
_entity.pdbx_description
1 polymer ?
#
loop_
_entity_poly.entity_id
_entity_poly.type
_entity_poly.pdbx_seq_one_letter_code
_entity_poly.pdbx_strand_id
1 'polypeptide(L)'
;MGYIIKRKVIYRNDRTGKKIKLPALFTESGIVISHLRFLATKQGRSQSWKEKSVFSVKLLLDYIHVNENTFERTVDLLQSFSDCLNVGTIDYNQMHDPSGLFWKRRDVKYANNILAHITLYTDFLARQKGYEDNRENPFRNATLAEQKLNWCAYYQRQANVFLNHLSSTTEAEKQCIKIRTITGQLQPKVENEKVKRFPEDKFVDLLYRGFIRPYSNISMHENERLDYKSIAISMLLNKGGIRKSEFCHIYSSDITLHPVNDGALVRIYHPSFGSSPDPQYKNRETYLKTKYNLLPRTKYQLSERLYAGWKEPLLIDSQYYFEVIFSPVSAGKDFLEVYKKYLKYQRVPPPKLAPHPFAFTNQKGEPETIKNFQRLHKRAVERIGLIPSKNEGTTEHGHRHSYGYRLAQFGFSQVEIQKAMHHKNSNSCLVYIQPTSDEIVEKMKAIEALW
;
A
#
# COMPACT_ATOMS: atom_id res chain seq x y z
N MET A 1 -6.30 -15.57 -31.40
CA MET A 1 -6.20 -15.22 -29.97
C MET A 1 -6.56 -13.76 -29.83
N GLY A 2 -7.66 -13.46 -29.13
CA GLY A 2 -8.08 -12.09 -28.89
C GLY A 2 -7.13 -11.37 -27.93
N TYR A 3 -6.79 -10.13 -28.27
CA TYR A 3 -5.89 -9.33 -27.44
C TYR A 3 -6.67 -8.44 -26.47
N ILE A 4 -6.45 -8.62 -25.15
CA ILE A 4 -6.97 -7.70 -24.15
C ILE A 4 -5.82 -6.83 -23.65
N ILE A 5 -5.85 -5.56 -24.01
CA ILE A 5 -4.78 -4.61 -23.75
C ILE A 5 -5.26 -3.58 -22.73
N LYS A 6 -4.42 -3.34 -21.72
CA LYS A 6 -4.63 -2.23 -20.77
C LYS A 6 -3.94 -0.97 -21.27
N ARG A 7 -4.69 0.12 -21.40
CA ARG A 7 -4.19 1.46 -21.77
C ARG A 7 -4.74 2.52 -20.83
N LYS A 8 -4.13 3.67 -20.82
CA LYS A 8 -4.61 4.83 -20.08
C LYS A 8 -5.38 5.74 -21.01
N VAL A 9 -6.54 6.18 -20.56
CA VAL A 9 -7.43 7.06 -21.31
C VAL A 9 -7.83 8.27 -20.48
N ILE A 10 -8.18 9.33 -21.16
CA ILE A 10 -8.87 10.48 -20.57
C ILE A 10 -10.37 10.26 -20.79
N TYR A 11 -11.06 9.90 -19.69
CA TYR A 11 -12.50 9.73 -19.71
C TYR A 11 -13.18 11.05 -19.31
N ARG A 12 -14.12 11.48 -20.11
CA ARG A 12 -14.99 12.61 -19.76
C ARG A 12 -16.23 12.06 -19.06
N ASN A 13 -16.40 12.41 -17.79
CA ASN A 13 -17.54 11.93 -17.02
C ASN A 13 -18.85 12.44 -17.60
N ASP A 14 -19.78 11.55 -17.91
CA ASP A 14 -21.05 11.82 -18.61
C ASP A 14 -21.94 12.80 -17.84
N ARG A 15 -21.88 12.80 -16.49
CA ARG A 15 -22.71 13.65 -15.64
C ARG A 15 -22.09 15.00 -15.33
N THR A 16 -20.78 15.06 -15.14
CA THR A 16 -20.09 16.27 -14.65
C THR A 16 -19.23 16.96 -15.70
N GLY A 17 -19.06 16.37 -16.88
CA GLY A 17 -18.15 16.83 -17.93
C GLY A 17 -16.66 16.81 -17.53
N LYS A 18 -16.33 16.41 -16.30
CA LYS A 18 -14.97 16.42 -15.76
C LYS A 18 -14.08 15.37 -16.45
N LYS A 19 -12.93 15.79 -16.91
CA LYS A 19 -11.92 14.88 -17.47
C LYS A 19 -11.20 14.14 -16.36
N ILE A 20 -11.18 12.80 -16.42
CA ILE A 20 -10.56 11.91 -15.43
C ILE A 20 -9.62 10.96 -16.18
N LYS A 21 -8.38 10.84 -15.73
CA LYS A 21 -7.46 9.82 -16.24
C LYS A 21 -7.77 8.47 -15.59
N LEU A 22 -8.14 7.47 -16.37
CA LEU A 22 -8.49 6.13 -15.91
C LEU A 22 -7.72 5.06 -16.70
N PRO A 23 -7.39 3.92 -16.07
CA PRO A 23 -6.97 2.75 -16.83
C PRO A 23 -8.18 2.13 -17.53
N ALA A 24 -8.02 1.73 -18.80
CA ALA A 24 -9.04 1.13 -19.63
C ALA A 24 -8.59 -0.21 -20.19
N LEU A 25 -9.56 -1.08 -20.47
CA LEU A 25 -9.37 -2.31 -21.22
C LEU A 25 -9.85 -2.13 -22.65
N PHE A 26 -9.04 -2.58 -23.58
CA PHE A 26 -9.34 -2.68 -25.00
C PHE A 26 -9.41 -4.14 -25.38
N THR A 27 -10.50 -4.53 -25.97
CA THR A 27 -10.74 -5.84 -26.59
C THR A 27 -10.78 -5.67 -28.10
N GLU A 28 -10.93 -6.74 -28.85
CA GLU A 28 -11.13 -6.68 -30.30
C GLU A 28 -12.38 -5.89 -30.68
N SER A 29 -13.43 -5.95 -29.87
CA SER A 29 -14.67 -5.18 -30.06
C SER A 29 -14.59 -3.73 -29.57
N GLY A 30 -13.42 -3.27 -29.12
CA GLY A 30 -13.19 -1.90 -28.67
C GLY A 30 -12.98 -1.75 -27.17
N ILE A 31 -13.26 -0.55 -26.67
CA ILE A 31 -13.06 -0.22 -25.23
C ILE A 31 -14.20 -0.78 -24.39
N VAL A 32 -13.90 -1.39 -23.26
CA VAL A 32 -14.89 -1.80 -22.26
C VAL A 32 -15.42 -0.57 -21.51
N ILE A 33 -16.34 0.18 -22.17
CA ILE A 33 -16.88 1.46 -21.67
C ILE A 33 -17.60 1.27 -20.33
N SER A 34 -18.34 0.16 -20.15
CA SER A 34 -19.03 -0.15 -18.90
C SER A 34 -18.07 -0.18 -17.70
N HIS A 35 -16.88 -0.74 -17.86
CA HIS A 35 -15.86 -0.76 -16.81
C HIS A 35 -15.26 0.64 -16.54
N LEU A 36 -15.10 1.47 -17.57
CA LEU A 36 -14.70 2.87 -17.38
C LEU A 36 -15.74 3.66 -16.58
N ARG A 37 -17.04 3.49 -16.92
CA ARG A 37 -18.16 4.08 -16.16
C ARG A 37 -18.14 3.62 -14.70
N PHE A 38 -17.94 2.32 -14.46
CA PHE A 38 -17.77 1.79 -13.11
C PHE A 38 -16.62 2.46 -12.35
N LEU A 39 -15.43 2.54 -12.95
CA LEU A 39 -14.28 3.20 -12.33
C LEU A 39 -14.52 4.69 -12.07
N ALA A 40 -15.26 5.35 -12.93
CA ALA A 40 -15.64 6.76 -12.76
C ALA A 40 -16.55 6.96 -11.55
N THR A 41 -17.40 6.00 -11.19
CA THR A 41 -18.19 6.06 -9.94
C THR A 41 -17.34 5.87 -8.68
N LYS A 42 -16.14 5.31 -8.80
CA LYS A 42 -15.23 4.99 -7.70
C LYS A 42 -14.09 6.01 -7.56
N GLN A 43 -14.38 7.30 -7.71
CA GLN A 43 -13.37 8.37 -7.67
C GLN A 43 -12.59 8.42 -6.36
N GLY A 44 -13.22 8.16 -5.21
CA GLY A 44 -12.58 8.10 -3.90
C GLY A 44 -11.64 6.90 -3.68
N ARG A 45 -11.63 5.91 -4.58
CA ARG A 45 -10.71 4.77 -4.48
C ARG A 45 -9.33 5.12 -5.02
N SER A 46 -8.29 4.53 -4.41
CA SER A 46 -6.89 4.72 -4.81
C SER A 46 -6.64 4.26 -6.25
N GLN A 47 -5.59 4.82 -6.88
CA GLN A 47 -5.17 4.38 -8.22
C GLN A 47 -4.79 2.89 -8.23
N SER A 48 -4.14 2.40 -7.17
CA SER A 48 -3.82 0.98 -7.02
C SER A 48 -5.07 0.09 -7.01
N TRP A 49 -6.16 0.54 -6.38
CA TRP A 49 -7.43 -0.18 -6.39
C TRP A 49 -8.02 -0.25 -7.81
N LYS A 50 -8.00 0.87 -8.55
CA LYS A 50 -8.49 0.94 -9.93
C LYS A 50 -7.69 0.02 -10.86
N GLU A 51 -6.37 0.00 -10.72
CA GLU A 51 -5.48 -0.89 -11.49
C GLU A 51 -5.73 -2.36 -11.19
N LYS A 52 -6.00 -2.71 -9.92
CA LYS A 52 -6.39 -4.08 -9.54
C LYS A 52 -7.74 -4.47 -10.14
N SER A 53 -8.73 -3.57 -10.13
CA SER A 53 -10.02 -3.81 -10.76
C SER A 53 -9.87 -4.09 -12.25
N VAL A 54 -9.10 -3.28 -12.98
CA VAL A 54 -8.79 -3.50 -14.39
C VAL A 54 -8.11 -4.84 -14.62
N PHE A 55 -7.15 -5.20 -13.77
CA PHE A 55 -6.44 -6.48 -13.85
C PHE A 55 -7.40 -7.67 -13.63
N SER A 56 -8.30 -7.56 -12.64
CA SER A 56 -9.28 -8.61 -12.33
C SER A 56 -10.25 -8.84 -13.50
N VAL A 57 -10.77 -7.75 -14.07
CA VAL A 57 -11.67 -7.84 -15.24
C VAL A 57 -10.92 -8.36 -16.48
N LYS A 58 -9.66 -7.98 -16.66
CA LYS A 58 -8.84 -8.56 -17.74
C LYS A 58 -8.74 -10.07 -17.63
N LEU A 59 -8.41 -10.58 -16.44
CA LEU A 59 -8.32 -12.03 -16.22
C LEU A 59 -9.65 -12.74 -16.51
N LEU A 60 -10.77 -12.16 -16.09
CA LEU A 60 -12.08 -12.74 -16.39
C LEU A 60 -12.36 -12.77 -17.88
N LEU A 61 -12.06 -11.70 -18.60
CA LEU A 61 -12.24 -11.64 -20.05
C LEU A 61 -11.30 -12.60 -20.80
N ASP A 62 -10.04 -12.72 -20.36
CA ASP A 62 -9.09 -13.73 -20.90
C ASP A 62 -9.67 -15.14 -20.70
N TYR A 63 -10.27 -15.43 -19.53
CA TYR A 63 -10.88 -16.72 -19.20
C TYR A 63 -12.14 -17.00 -20.05
N ILE A 64 -13.03 -16.02 -20.18
CA ILE A 64 -14.25 -16.14 -21.01
C ILE A 64 -13.86 -16.46 -22.47
N HIS A 65 -12.87 -15.75 -23.01
CA HIS A 65 -12.45 -15.92 -24.39
C HIS A 65 -11.96 -17.34 -24.71
N VAL A 66 -11.24 -17.95 -23.76
CA VAL A 66 -10.74 -19.35 -23.93
C VAL A 66 -11.84 -20.38 -23.73
N ASN A 67 -12.86 -20.07 -22.94
CA ASN A 67 -13.95 -20.99 -22.60
C ASN A 67 -15.26 -20.58 -23.29
N GLU A 68 -15.18 -19.95 -24.47
CA GLU A 68 -16.35 -19.58 -25.26
C GLU A 68 -17.19 -20.83 -25.54
N ASN A 69 -18.49 -20.77 -25.26
CA ASN A 69 -19.46 -21.86 -25.42
C ASN A 69 -19.23 -23.12 -24.54
N THR A 70 -18.37 -23.09 -23.55
CA THR A 70 -18.13 -24.21 -22.63
C THR A 70 -19.17 -24.27 -21.49
N PHE A 71 -19.71 -23.13 -21.10
CA PHE A 71 -20.62 -23.00 -19.97
C PHE A 71 -21.99 -22.50 -20.42
N GLU A 72 -23.06 -23.21 -20.00
CA GLU A 72 -24.43 -22.75 -20.26
C GLU A 72 -24.86 -21.62 -19.31
N ARG A 73 -24.31 -21.61 -18.08
CA ARG A 73 -24.67 -20.61 -17.07
C ARG A 73 -23.46 -19.79 -16.63
N THR A 74 -23.65 -18.48 -16.51
CA THR A 74 -22.60 -17.56 -16.06
C THR A 74 -22.08 -17.84 -14.66
N VAL A 75 -22.92 -18.42 -13.78
CA VAL A 75 -22.51 -18.83 -12.42
C VAL A 75 -21.47 -19.94 -12.48
N ASP A 76 -21.66 -20.94 -13.36
CA ASP A 76 -20.74 -22.08 -13.48
C ASP A 76 -19.41 -21.62 -14.09
N LEU A 77 -19.44 -20.70 -15.05
CA LEU A 77 -18.25 -20.05 -15.59
C LEU A 77 -17.47 -19.30 -14.49
N LEU A 78 -18.17 -18.52 -13.66
CA LEU A 78 -17.52 -17.75 -12.62
C LEU A 78 -17.00 -18.65 -11.49
N GLN A 79 -17.68 -19.76 -11.18
CA GLN A 79 -17.18 -20.76 -10.23
C GLN A 79 -15.89 -21.40 -10.75
N SER A 80 -15.89 -21.88 -11.99
CA SER A 80 -14.73 -22.48 -12.64
C SER A 80 -13.56 -21.49 -12.74
N PHE A 81 -13.84 -20.21 -13.06
CA PHE A 81 -12.84 -19.15 -13.02
C PHE A 81 -12.22 -19.00 -11.62
N SER A 82 -13.04 -19.00 -10.57
CA SER A 82 -12.57 -18.93 -9.18
C SER A 82 -11.67 -20.11 -8.82
N ASP A 83 -12.03 -21.30 -9.25
CA ASP A 83 -11.24 -22.52 -9.02
C ASP A 83 -9.91 -22.46 -9.76
N CYS A 84 -9.90 -22.03 -11.01
CA CYS A 84 -8.65 -21.81 -11.79
C CYS A 84 -7.73 -20.75 -11.18
N LEU A 85 -8.27 -19.74 -10.50
CA LEU A 85 -7.42 -18.78 -9.76
C LEU A 85 -6.68 -19.44 -8.60
N ASN A 86 -7.33 -20.39 -7.92
CA ASN A 86 -6.79 -21.05 -6.72
C ASN A 86 -5.86 -22.22 -7.05
N VAL A 87 -6.17 -22.99 -8.11
CA VAL A 87 -5.39 -24.17 -8.52
C VAL A 87 -4.35 -23.85 -9.55
N GLY A 88 -4.62 -22.88 -10.43
CA GLY A 88 -3.88 -22.61 -11.66
C GLY A 88 -4.44 -23.40 -12.84
N THR A 89 -3.90 -23.14 -14.04
CA THR A 89 -4.29 -23.82 -15.29
C THR A 89 -3.20 -24.72 -15.86
N ILE A 90 -1.99 -24.68 -15.28
CA ILE A 90 -0.82 -25.42 -15.76
C ILE A 90 -0.82 -26.82 -15.16
N ASP A 91 -0.81 -27.84 -16.00
CA ASP A 91 -0.43 -29.19 -15.60
C ASP A 91 1.10 -29.29 -15.48
N TYR A 92 1.59 -29.32 -14.26
CA TYR A 92 3.03 -29.37 -13.99
C TYR A 92 3.66 -30.75 -14.30
N ASN A 93 2.85 -31.83 -14.38
CA ASN A 93 3.37 -33.14 -14.75
C ASN A 93 3.71 -33.21 -16.24
N GLN A 94 2.88 -32.58 -17.06
CA GLN A 94 3.05 -32.55 -18.50
C GLN A 94 3.66 -31.24 -19.00
N MET A 95 3.91 -30.27 -18.11
CA MET A 95 4.36 -28.91 -18.45
C MET A 95 3.49 -28.27 -19.56
N HIS A 96 2.22 -28.58 -19.56
CA HIS A 96 1.25 -28.17 -20.55
C HIS A 96 0.06 -27.45 -19.93
N ASP A 97 -0.55 -26.55 -20.67
CA ASP A 97 -1.80 -25.88 -20.29
C ASP A 97 -2.79 -25.98 -21.44
N PRO A 98 -3.83 -26.82 -21.33
CA PRO A 98 -4.84 -26.97 -22.38
C PRO A 98 -5.57 -25.66 -22.70
N SER A 99 -5.68 -24.76 -21.73
CA SER A 99 -6.35 -23.46 -21.91
C SER A 99 -5.47 -22.41 -22.57
N GLY A 100 -4.15 -22.59 -22.60
CA GLY A 100 -3.21 -21.61 -23.09
C GLY A 100 -3.09 -20.33 -22.25
N LEU A 101 -3.71 -20.28 -21.07
CA LEU A 101 -3.67 -19.12 -20.15
C LEU A 101 -2.36 -19.06 -19.34
N PHE A 102 -1.74 -20.20 -19.08
CA PHE A 102 -0.51 -20.37 -18.32
C PHE A 102 -0.58 -19.71 -16.92
N TRP A 103 -1.71 -19.87 -16.24
CA TRP A 103 -1.88 -19.30 -14.92
C TRP A 103 -1.27 -20.20 -13.86
N LYS A 104 -0.37 -19.62 -13.08
CA LYS A 104 0.12 -20.24 -11.85
C LYS A 104 -0.92 -20.10 -10.74
N ARG A 105 -0.95 -21.08 -9.83
CA ARG A 105 -1.70 -20.99 -8.57
C ARG A 105 -1.46 -19.64 -7.89
N ARG A 106 -2.53 -19.00 -7.44
CA ARG A 106 -2.48 -17.76 -6.67
C ARG A 106 -2.70 -18.01 -5.19
N ASP A 107 -2.16 -17.11 -4.38
CA ASP A 107 -2.51 -17.04 -2.96
C ASP A 107 -4.02 -16.81 -2.80
N VAL A 108 -4.66 -17.54 -1.86
CA VAL A 108 -6.11 -17.53 -1.64
C VAL A 108 -6.63 -16.11 -1.38
N LYS A 109 -5.90 -15.30 -0.59
CA LYS A 109 -6.27 -13.92 -0.32
C LYS A 109 -6.23 -13.06 -1.58
N TYR A 110 -5.29 -13.33 -2.47
CA TYR A 110 -5.18 -12.62 -3.74
C TYR A 110 -6.29 -13.03 -4.70
N ALA A 111 -6.62 -14.32 -4.80
CA ALA A 111 -7.73 -14.85 -5.59
C ALA A 111 -9.07 -14.27 -5.11
N ASN A 112 -9.30 -14.26 -3.80
CA ASN A 112 -10.50 -13.67 -3.19
C ASN A 112 -10.62 -12.15 -3.51
N ASN A 113 -9.51 -11.42 -3.53
CA ASN A 113 -9.51 -10.00 -3.94
C ASN A 113 -9.91 -9.83 -5.41
N ILE A 114 -9.44 -10.70 -6.30
CA ILE A 114 -9.84 -10.69 -7.72
C ILE A 114 -11.34 -10.91 -7.85
N LEU A 115 -11.87 -11.96 -7.20
CA LEU A 115 -13.29 -12.27 -7.19
C LEU A 115 -14.14 -11.11 -6.66
N ALA A 116 -13.69 -10.47 -5.57
CA ALA A 116 -14.37 -9.31 -5.01
C ALA A 116 -14.43 -8.12 -5.98
N HIS A 117 -13.37 -7.85 -6.73
CA HIS A 117 -13.38 -6.80 -7.77
C HIS A 117 -14.34 -7.10 -8.90
N ILE A 118 -14.41 -8.36 -9.33
CA ILE A 118 -15.35 -8.84 -10.37
C ILE A 118 -16.79 -8.71 -9.87
N THR A 119 -17.10 -9.23 -8.68
CA THR A 119 -18.43 -9.13 -8.08
C THR A 119 -18.91 -7.67 -7.97
N LEU A 120 -18.03 -6.75 -7.55
CA LEU A 120 -18.36 -5.32 -7.47
C LEU A 120 -18.65 -4.70 -8.85
N TYR A 121 -17.97 -5.14 -9.88
CA TYR A 121 -18.20 -4.65 -11.24
C TYR A 121 -19.48 -5.24 -11.84
N THR A 122 -19.70 -6.55 -11.72
CA THR A 122 -20.91 -7.20 -12.23
C THR A 122 -22.16 -6.74 -11.48
N ASP A 123 -22.08 -6.47 -10.17
CA ASP A 123 -23.16 -5.81 -9.43
C ASP A 123 -23.47 -4.40 -9.93
N PHE A 124 -22.45 -3.67 -10.40
CA PHE A 124 -22.68 -2.38 -11.03
C PHE A 124 -23.42 -2.55 -12.37
N LEU A 125 -23.08 -3.54 -13.16
CA LEU A 125 -23.76 -3.84 -14.42
C LEU A 125 -25.22 -4.21 -14.17
N ALA A 126 -25.49 -5.10 -13.21
CA ALA A 126 -26.86 -5.53 -12.87
C ALA A 126 -27.79 -4.40 -12.42
N ARG A 127 -27.23 -3.24 -12.01
CA ARG A 127 -28.00 -2.04 -11.65
C ARG A 127 -28.29 -1.10 -12.84
N GLN A 128 -27.76 -1.39 -14.01
CA GLN A 128 -28.06 -0.60 -15.21
C GLN A 128 -29.39 -1.04 -15.80
N LYS A 129 -30.13 -0.09 -16.38
CA LYS A 129 -31.40 -0.42 -17.09
C LYS A 129 -31.13 -1.47 -18.18
N GLY A 130 -31.94 -2.52 -18.24
CA GLY A 130 -31.80 -3.63 -19.17
C GLY A 130 -30.96 -4.81 -18.68
N TYR A 131 -30.37 -4.72 -17.46
CA TYR A 131 -29.61 -5.80 -16.83
C TYR A 131 -30.19 -6.16 -15.46
N GLU A 132 -31.43 -5.75 -15.18
CA GLU A 132 -32.14 -6.03 -13.94
C GLU A 132 -32.31 -7.55 -13.84
N ASP A 133 -31.89 -8.13 -12.71
CA ASP A 133 -31.89 -9.56 -12.35
C ASP A 133 -30.79 -10.46 -12.91
N ASN A 134 -29.95 -10.04 -13.84
CA ASN A 134 -28.80 -10.82 -14.32
C ASN A 134 -27.52 -10.54 -13.53
N ARG A 135 -27.41 -11.11 -12.33
CA ARG A 135 -26.19 -11.06 -11.53
C ARG A 135 -25.32 -12.26 -11.80
N GLU A 136 -24.09 -12.02 -12.24
CA GLU A 136 -23.10 -13.08 -12.50
C GLU A 136 -22.77 -13.91 -11.24
N ASN A 137 -22.81 -13.25 -10.06
CA ASN A 137 -22.73 -13.93 -8.77
C ASN A 137 -24.03 -13.67 -7.99
N PRO A 138 -25.09 -14.45 -8.22
CA PRO A 138 -26.41 -14.25 -7.62
C PRO A 138 -26.38 -14.51 -6.11
N PHE A 139 -27.43 -14.07 -5.43
CA PHE A 139 -27.68 -14.42 -4.05
C PHE A 139 -28.44 -15.76 -3.97
N ARG A 140 -28.06 -16.60 -3.01
CA ARG A 140 -28.82 -17.75 -2.58
C ARG A 140 -29.24 -17.63 -1.13
N ASN A 141 -30.18 -18.44 -0.71
CA ASN A 141 -30.51 -18.54 0.71
C ASN A 141 -29.35 -19.16 1.48
N ALA A 142 -29.03 -18.55 2.62
CA ALA A 142 -28.01 -19.03 3.52
C ALA A 142 -28.53 -20.25 4.31
N THR A 143 -27.67 -21.23 4.55
CA THR A 143 -27.95 -22.30 5.50
C THR A 143 -28.08 -21.75 6.91
N LEU A 144 -28.69 -22.51 7.84
CA LEU A 144 -28.86 -22.09 9.24
C LEU A 144 -27.51 -21.74 9.91
N ALA A 145 -26.45 -22.50 9.59
CA ALA A 145 -25.10 -22.21 10.09
C ALA A 145 -24.54 -20.89 9.54
N GLU A 146 -24.70 -20.66 8.23
CA GLU A 146 -24.28 -19.42 7.58
C GLU A 146 -25.08 -18.22 8.08
N GLN A 147 -26.37 -18.38 8.31
CA GLN A 147 -27.22 -17.33 8.91
C GLN A 147 -26.70 -16.92 10.28
N LYS A 148 -26.38 -17.89 11.16
CA LYS A 148 -25.79 -17.58 12.48
C LYS A 148 -24.48 -16.82 12.39
N LEU A 149 -23.58 -17.22 11.47
CA LEU A 149 -22.33 -16.52 11.22
C LEU A 149 -22.55 -15.10 10.67
N ASN A 150 -23.50 -14.96 9.76
CA ASN A 150 -23.87 -13.65 9.20
C ASN A 150 -24.47 -12.73 10.26
N TRP A 151 -25.27 -13.24 11.19
CA TRP A 151 -25.77 -12.50 12.33
C TRP A 151 -24.65 -11.96 13.20
N CYS A 152 -23.69 -12.80 13.58
CA CYS A 152 -22.53 -12.36 14.36
C CYS A 152 -21.73 -11.27 13.61
N ALA A 153 -21.47 -11.47 12.33
CA ALA A 153 -20.74 -10.51 11.49
C ALA A 153 -21.53 -9.21 11.27
N TYR A 154 -22.87 -9.28 11.20
CA TYR A 154 -23.73 -8.10 11.11
C TYR A 154 -23.64 -7.27 12.38
N TYR A 155 -23.86 -7.86 13.56
CA TYR A 155 -23.79 -7.13 14.83
C TYR A 155 -22.41 -6.56 15.11
N GLN A 156 -21.35 -7.30 14.80
CA GLN A 156 -19.99 -6.82 14.95
C GLN A 156 -19.68 -5.60 14.05
N ARG A 157 -20.25 -5.55 12.84
CA ARG A 157 -20.18 -4.38 11.97
C ARG A 157 -21.02 -3.23 12.46
N GLN A 158 -22.22 -3.51 12.95
CA GLN A 158 -23.17 -2.50 13.43
C GLN A 158 -22.69 -1.82 14.74
N ALA A 159 -21.92 -2.50 15.58
CA ALA A 159 -21.34 -1.92 16.79
C ALA A 159 -20.50 -0.64 16.50
N ASN A 160 -20.03 -0.47 15.26
CA ASN A 160 -19.22 0.67 14.83
C ASN A 160 -19.99 1.64 13.91
N VAL A 161 -21.31 1.50 13.77
CA VAL A 161 -22.13 2.36 12.89
C VAL A 161 -22.84 3.42 13.74
N PHE A 162 -22.65 4.70 13.37
CA PHE A 162 -23.16 5.85 14.12
C PHE A 162 -24.70 5.85 14.30
N LEU A 163 -25.46 5.31 13.36
CA LEU A 163 -26.93 5.25 13.38
C LEU A 163 -27.48 3.84 13.62
N ASN A 164 -26.76 2.99 14.33
CA ASN A 164 -27.16 1.61 14.56
C ASN A 164 -28.54 1.45 15.21
N HIS A 165 -28.93 2.40 16.07
CA HIS A 165 -30.25 2.41 16.73
C HIS A 165 -31.43 2.59 15.78
N LEU A 166 -31.18 3.02 14.53
CA LEU A 166 -32.22 3.19 13.48
C LEU A 166 -32.38 1.93 12.59
N SER A 167 -31.48 0.96 12.70
CA SER A 167 -31.59 -0.29 11.93
C SER A 167 -32.62 -1.22 12.58
N SER A 168 -33.66 -1.60 11.81
CA SER A 168 -34.68 -2.53 12.26
C SER A 168 -34.16 -3.96 12.28
N THR A 169 -34.64 -4.78 13.24
CA THR A 169 -34.32 -6.23 13.32
C THR A 169 -34.71 -6.95 12.04
N THR A 170 -35.81 -6.55 11.38
CA THR A 170 -36.25 -7.10 10.11
C THR A 170 -35.29 -6.86 8.95
N GLU A 171 -34.52 -5.77 8.97
CA GLU A 171 -33.50 -5.49 7.95
C GLU A 171 -32.24 -6.33 8.17
N ALA A 172 -31.89 -6.56 9.46
CA ALA A 172 -30.84 -7.49 9.85
C ALA A 172 -31.14 -8.91 9.39
N GLU A 173 -32.36 -9.38 9.62
CA GLU A 173 -32.83 -10.70 9.18
C GLU A 173 -32.72 -10.85 7.65
N LYS A 174 -33.23 -9.89 6.88
CA LYS A 174 -33.16 -9.91 5.41
C LYS A 174 -31.71 -9.95 4.89
N GLN A 175 -30.78 -9.26 5.55
CA GLN A 175 -29.38 -9.27 5.16
C GLN A 175 -28.64 -10.56 5.53
N CYS A 176 -29.08 -11.25 6.58
CA CYS A 176 -28.44 -12.50 7.03
C CYS A 176 -28.95 -13.76 6.30
N ILE A 177 -30.17 -13.72 5.72
CA ILE A 177 -30.79 -14.84 5.02
C ILE A 177 -30.14 -15.11 3.66
N LYS A 178 -29.58 -14.09 3.00
CA LYS A 178 -29.04 -14.22 1.63
C LYS A 178 -27.54 -14.08 1.61
N ILE A 179 -26.85 -15.03 0.98
CA ILE A 179 -25.41 -14.99 0.71
C ILE A 179 -25.13 -15.09 -0.79
N ARG A 180 -23.92 -14.68 -1.20
CA ARG A 180 -23.48 -14.91 -2.58
C ARG A 180 -23.30 -16.40 -2.86
N THR A 181 -23.68 -16.85 -4.05
CA THR A 181 -23.50 -18.25 -4.48
C THR A 181 -22.02 -18.60 -4.51
N ILE A 182 -21.21 -17.73 -5.10
CA ILE A 182 -19.75 -17.90 -5.16
C ILE A 182 -19.13 -17.04 -4.08
N THR A 183 -18.51 -17.68 -3.11
CA THR A 183 -17.76 -17.06 -2.03
C THR A 183 -16.28 -17.34 -2.20
N GLY A 184 -15.43 -16.44 -1.68
CA GLY A 184 -14.00 -16.70 -1.61
C GLY A 184 -13.70 -17.92 -0.72
N GLN A 185 -12.59 -18.60 -1.00
CA GLN A 185 -12.14 -19.71 -0.16
C GLN A 185 -11.78 -19.21 1.24
N LEU A 186 -12.17 -20.00 2.24
CA LEU A 186 -11.74 -19.77 3.62
C LEU A 186 -10.28 -20.22 3.76
N GLN A 187 -9.45 -19.33 4.24
CA GLN A 187 -8.08 -19.67 4.57
C GLN A 187 -8.02 -19.97 6.07
N PRO A 188 -7.40 -21.09 6.49
CA PRO A 188 -7.14 -21.33 7.90
C PRO A 188 -6.37 -20.13 8.49
N LYS A 189 -6.66 -19.77 9.72
CA LYS A 189 -5.85 -18.80 10.44
C LYS A 189 -4.51 -19.45 10.72
N VAL A 190 -3.50 -19.02 10.00
CA VAL A 190 -2.11 -19.40 10.25
C VAL A 190 -1.54 -18.37 11.20
N GLU A 191 -0.75 -18.82 12.16
CA GLU A 191 0.06 -17.94 12.99
C GLU A 191 0.95 -17.08 12.07
N ASN A 192 1.00 -15.79 12.33
CA ASN A 192 1.81 -14.90 11.50
C ASN A 192 3.29 -15.25 11.72
N GLU A 193 3.93 -15.83 10.70
CA GLU A 193 5.38 -15.95 10.72
C GLU A 193 6.02 -14.60 11.03
N LYS A 194 7.09 -14.61 11.84
CA LYS A 194 7.89 -13.40 12.11
C LYS A 194 8.27 -12.74 10.79
N VAL A 195 7.79 -11.54 10.57
CA VAL A 195 8.14 -10.78 9.37
C VAL A 195 9.63 -10.47 9.44
N LYS A 196 10.36 -10.85 8.41
CA LYS A 196 11.79 -10.54 8.29
C LYS A 196 12.02 -9.04 8.33
N ARG A 197 12.99 -8.63 9.16
CA ARG A 197 13.38 -7.23 9.38
C ARG A 197 14.78 -6.98 8.85
N PHE A 198 15.12 -5.72 8.59
CA PHE A 198 16.49 -5.36 8.24
C PHE A 198 17.41 -5.65 9.43
N PRO A 199 18.57 -6.33 9.24
CA PRO A 199 19.51 -6.63 10.32
C PRO A 199 20.03 -5.35 10.98
N GLU A 200 19.85 -5.23 12.30
CA GLU A 200 20.23 -4.02 13.05
C GLU A 200 21.74 -3.78 13.04
N ASP A 201 22.53 -4.84 13.14
CA ASP A 201 24.00 -4.82 13.07
C ASP A 201 24.54 -4.32 11.72
N LYS A 202 23.79 -4.50 10.65
CA LYS A 202 24.16 -4.07 9.29
C LYS A 202 23.67 -2.66 8.92
N PHE A 203 22.88 -2.05 9.80
CA PHE A 203 22.30 -0.75 9.45
C PHE A 203 23.36 0.36 9.34
N VAL A 204 24.35 0.39 10.22
CA VAL A 204 25.47 1.36 10.16
C VAL A 204 26.32 1.12 8.91
N ASP A 205 26.60 -0.13 8.58
CA ASP A 205 27.30 -0.47 7.33
C ASP A 205 26.52 0.01 6.10
N LEU A 206 25.20 -0.16 6.10
CA LEU A 206 24.36 0.34 5.01
C LEU A 206 24.50 1.87 4.83
N LEU A 207 24.49 2.63 5.94
CA LEU A 207 24.60 4.08 5.89
C LEU A 207 25.95 4.56 5.34
N TYR A 208 27.06 4.02 5.85
CA TYR A 208 28.40 4.56 5.61
C TYR A 208 29.24 3.79 4.59
N ARG A 209 28.92 2.54 4.32
CA ARG A 209 29.58 1.68 3.31
C ARG A 209 28.66 1.35 2.13
N GLY A 210 27.33 1.33 2.37
CA GLY A 210 26.34 1.03 1.35
C GLY A 210 26.01 2.23 0.47
N PHE A 211 25.65 3.37 1.05
CA PHE A 211 25.24 4.57 0.32
C PHE A 211 26.43 5.41 -0.13
N ILE A 212 27.13 4.93 -1.14
CA ILE A 212 28.28 5.60 -1.75
C ILE A 212 27.88 6.16 -3.12
N ARG A 213 28.29 7.37 -3.42
CA ARG A 213 28.04 8.05 -4.70
C ARG A 213 28.79 7.37 -5.84
N PRO A 214 28.24 7.37 -7.07
CA PRO A 214 28.97 6.88 -8.25
C PRO A 214 30.28 7.67 -8.43
N TYR A 215 31.29 6.98 -8.94
CA TYR A 215 32.63 7.54 -9.25
C TYR A 215 33.41 8.09 -8.05
N SER A 216 32.99 7.78 -6.81
CA SER A 216 33.74 8.10 -5.61
C SER A 216 34.71 6.96 -5.27
N ASN A 217 35.87 7.31 -4.74
CA ASN A 217 36.88 6.38 -4.21
C ASN A 217 37.09 6.60 -2.70
N ILE A 218 37.82 5.71 -2.05
CA ILE A 218 38.06 5.73 -0.60
C ILE A 218 38.87 6.95 -0.17
N SER A 219 39.70 7.51 -1.06
CA SER A 219 40.52 8.66 -0.78
C SER A 219 39.77 9.99 -0.81
N MET A 220 38.53 10.02 -1.33
CA MET A 220 37.71 11.21 -1.34
C MET A 220 37.19 11.57 0.04
N HIS A 221 37.00 12.86 0.28
CA HIS A 221 36.38 13.35 1.50
C HIS A 221 34.98 12.77 1.68
N GLU A 222 34.58 12.51 2.94
CA GLU A 222 33.27 11.89 3.27
C GLU A 222 32.09 12.60 2.60
N ASN A 223 32.10 13.95 2.57
CA ASN A 223 31.04 14.77 1.97
C ASN A 223 30.88 14.58 0.44
N GLU A 224 31.91 14.12 -0.24
CA GLU A 224 31.91 13.84 -1.66
C GLU A 224 31.56 12.38 -1.94
N ARG A 225 31.93 11.49 -1.02
CA ARG A 225 31.79 10.04 -1.13
C ARG A 225 30.40 9.54 -0.76
N LEU A 226 29.83 9.99 0.34
CA LEU A 226 28.56 9.49 0.87
C LEU A 226 27.34 10.10 0.14
N ASP A 227 26.27 9.32 0.00
CA ASP A 227 24.96 9.79 -0.46
C ASP A 227 24.08 10.17 0.75
N TYR A 228 24.27 11.37 1.30
CA TYR A 228 23.54 11.85 2.47
C TYR A 228 22.03 11.89 2.29
N LYS A 229 21.53 12.09 1.08
CA LYS A 229 20.11 12.00 0.78
C LYS A 229 19.57 10.62 1.09
N SER A 230 20.20 9.57 0.54
CA SER A 230 19.76 8.19 0.74
C SER A 230 19.96 7.73 2.19
N ILE A 231 21.00 8.22 2.86
CA ILE A 231 21.23 8.00 4.29
C ILE A 231 20.08 8.62 5.09
N ALA A 232 19.74 9.89 4.87
CA ALA A 232 18.67 10.58 5.59
C ALA A 232 17.31 9.87 5.40
N ILE A 233 16.97 9.47 4.17
CA ILE A 233 15.74 8.71 3.89
C ILE A 233 15.75 7.38 4.63
N SER A 234 16.87 6.65 4.64
CA SER A 234 16.98 5.34 5.33
C SER A 234 16.88 5.50 6.85
N MET A 235 17.39 6.58 7.42
CA MET A 235 17.20 6.89 8.85
C MET A 235 15.73 7.15 9.18
N LEU A 236 14.99 7.89 8.34
CA LEU A 236 13.55 8.06 8.51
C LEU A 236 12.80 6.71 8.47
N LEU A 237 13.22 5.79 7.61
CA LEU A 237 12.61 4.47 7.50
C LEU A 237 12.94 3.58 8.71
N ASN A 238 14.22 3.53 9.13
CA ASN A 238 14.69 2.61 10.17
C ASN A 238 14.51 3.17 11.58
N LYS A 239 14.89 4.42 11.80
CA LYS A 239 14.85 5.07 13.12
C LYS A 239 13.56 5.85 13.37
N GLY A 240 12.88 6.28 12.31
CA GLY A 240 11.59 6.98 12.37
C GLY A 240 10.38 6.13 12.00
N GLY A 241 10.59 4.89 11.53
CA GLY A 241 9.52 3.93 11.24
C GLY A 241 8.54 4.33 10.14
N ILE A 242 8.83 5.33 9.30
CA ILE A 242 7.92 5.77 8.24
C ILE A 242 7.80 4.74 7.09
N ARG A 243 6.73 4.83 6.29
CA ARG A 243 6.60 4.00 5.08
C ARG A 243 7.40 4.61 3.93
N LYS A 244 7.92 3.75 3.05
CA LYS A 244 8.76 4.17 1.91
C LYS A 244 8.15 5.22 0.98
N SER A 245 6.85 5.37 0.92
CA SER A 245 6.22 6.42 0.12
C SER A 245 6.08 7.75 0.85
N GLU A 246 6.17 7.74 2.18
CA GLU A 246 5.89 8.91 3.01
C GLU A 246 6.99 9.98 2.90
N PHE A 247 8.28 9.59 2.71
CA PHE A 247 9.34 10.57 2.47
C PHE A 247 9.10 11.44 1.22
N CYS A 248 8.36 10.92 0.26
CA CYS A 248 8.04 11.66 -0.96
C CYS A 248 7.07 12.83 -0.75
N HIS A 249 6.39 12.86 0.39
CA HIS A 249 5.40 13.90 0.72
C HIS A 249 5.95 14.99 1.64
N ILE A 250 7.19 14.83 2.11
CA ILE A 250 7.87 15.80 3.00
C ILE A 250 8.30 17.00 2.20
N TYR A 251 7.96 18.20 2.68
CA TYR A 251 8.48 19.46 2.17
C TYR A 251 9.71 19.89 2.99
N SER A 252 10.54 20.77 2.46
CA SER A 252 11.71 21.27 3.21
C SER A 252 11.32 21.98 4.51
N SER A 253 10.17 22.63 4.54
CA SER A 253 9.60 23.28 5.72
C SER A 253 9.07 22.33 6.78
N ASP A 254 8.91 21.04 6.47
CA ASP A 254 8.37 20.04 7.40
C ASP A 254 9.46 19.44 8.31
N ILE A 255 10.71 19.75 8.04
CA ILE A 255 11.88 19.31 8.82
C ILE A 255 12.45 20.53 9.53
N THR A 256 12.25 20.57 10.84
CA THR A 256 12.69 21.68 11.68
C THR A 256 13.50 21.18 12.89
N LEU A 257 14.11 22.08 13.64
CA LEU A 257 14.70 21.75 14.92
C LEU A 257 13.59 21.45 15.93
N HIS A 258 13.76 20.40 16.72
CA HIS A 258 12.82 20.09 17.79
C HIS A 258 13.02 21.08 18.95
N PRO A 259 11.93 21.65 19.51
CA PRO A 259 12.05 22.71 20.51
C PRO A 259 12.67 22.28 21.85
N VAL A 260 12.70 20.98 22.14
CA VAL A 260 13.10 20.47 23.46
C VAL A 260 14.36 19.62 23.45
N ASN A 261 14.61 18.83 22.38
CA ASN A 261 15.63 17.76 22.42
C ASN A 261 16.76 17.89 21.40
N ASP A 262 17.05 19.07 20.88
CA ASP A 262 18.10 19.36 19.88
C ASP A 262 18.12 18.47 18.63
N GLY A 263 17.12 17.60 18.46
CA GLY A 263 16.97 16.73 17.33
C GLY A 263 16.09 17.30 16.23
N ALA A 264 15.80 16.51 15.21
CA ALA A 264 14.85 16.88 14.17
C ALA A 264 13.42 16.67 14.61
N LEU A 265 12.56 17.68 14.39
CA LEU A 265 11.12 17.55 14.34
C LEU A 265 10.70 17.38 12.89
N VAL A 266 10.17 16.20 12.55
CA VAL A 266 9.72 15.89 11.19
C VAL A 266 8.22 15.65 11.23
N ARG A 267 7.47 16.50 10.54
CA ARG A 267 6.01 16.37 10.38
C ARG A 267 5.66 15.92 8.98
N ILE A 268 4.87 14.86 8.86
CA ILE A 268 4.44 14.35 7.56
C ILE A 268 2.94 14.61 7.41
N TYR A 269 2.62 15.52 6.53
CA TYR A 269 1.26 15.98 6.31
C TYR A 269 0.54 15.16 5.24
N HIS A 270 -0.78 15.07 5.36
CA HIS A 270 -1.62 14.47 4.31
C HIS A 270 -1.40 15.22 2.99
N PRO A 271 -1.10 14.53 1.87
CA PRO A 271 -0.69 15.17 0.61
C PRO A 271 -1.66 16.16 0.01
N SER A 272 -2.97 16.00 0.28
CA SER A 272 -4.02 16.93 -0.22
C SER A 272 -4.57 17.82 0.89
N PHE A 273 -4.94 17.21 2.03
CA PHE A 273 -5.70 17.90 3.09
C PHE A 273 -4.82 18.54 4.17
N GLY A 274 -3.54 18.14 4.26
CA GLY A 274 -2.60 18.70 5.22
C GLY A 274 -2.46 20.21 5.10
N SER A 275 -2.20 20.88 6.22
CA SER A 275 -1.98 22.33 6.26
C SER A 275 -0.88 22.76 5.32
N SER A 276 -1.11 23.87 4.64
CA SER A 276 -0.11 24.51 3.79
C SER A 276 1.00 25.14 4.63
N PRO A 277 2.29 25.11 4.19
CA PRO A 277 3.34 25.89 4.82
C PRO A 277 3.17 27.40 4.63
N ASP A 278 2.34 27.82 3.68
CA ASP A 278 2.02 29.20 3.40
C ASP A 278 0.53 29.46 3.76
N PRO A 279 0.24 30.30 4.76
CA PRO A 279 -1.14 30.52 5.26
C PRO A 279 -2.12 31.04 4.21
N GLN A 280 -1.64 31.59 3.10
CA GLN A 280 -2.51 32.05 2.01
C GLN A 280 -3.29 30.91 1.33
N TYR A 281 -2.83 29.67 1.50
CA TYR A 281 -3.45 28.52 0.87
C TYR A 281 -4.14 27.63 1.90
N LYS A 282 -5.39 27.22 1.61
CA LYS A 282 -6.22 26.43 2.50
C LYS A 282 -5.56 25.07 2.90
N ASN A 283 -4.88 24.41 1.97
CA ASN A 283 -4.27 23.08 2.16
C ASN A 283 -3.12 22.85 1.16
N ARG A 284 -2.45 21.72 1.29
CA ARG A 284 -1.31 21.35 0.41
C ARG A 284 -1.70 21.15 -1.05
N GLU A 285 -2.92 20.73 -1.33
CA GLU A 285 -3.39 20.60 -2.72
C GLU A 285 -3.50 21.96 -3.40
N THR A 286 -4.12 22.93 -2.75
CA THR A 286 -4.24 24.30 -3.30
C THR A 286 -2.87 24.95 -3.41
N TYR A 287 -2.02 24.78 -2.42
CA TYR A 287 -0.65 25.27 -2.44
C TYR A 287 0.17 24.74 -3.63
N LEU A 288 0.18 23.40 -3.82
CA LEU A 288 0.89 22.77 -4.94
C LEU A 288 0.34 23.23 -6.29
N LYS A 289 -1.00 23.25 -6.43
CA LYS A 289 -1.65 23.57 -7.69
C LYS A 289 -1.44 25.04 -8.09
N THR A 290 -1.61 25.94 -7.16
CA THR A 290 -1.57 27.39 -7.47
C THR A 290 -0.14 27.91 -7.59
N LYS A 291 0.73 27.54 -6.64
CA LYS A 291 2.08 28.08 -6.60
C LYS A 291 3.07 27.35 -7.52
N TYR A 292 2.88 26.05 -7.73
CA TYR A 292 3.85 25.20 -8.45
C TYR A 292 3.28 24.51 -9.70
N ASN A 293 2.00 24.67 -9.99
CA ASN A 293 1.30 23.93 -11.06
C ASN A 293 1.50 22.42 -10.96
N LEU A 294 1.57 21.88 -9.72
CA LEU A 294 1.73 20.47 -9.40
C LEU A 294 0.47 19.91 -8.75
N LEU A 295 0.30 18.59 -8.87
CA LEU A 295 -0.71 17.85 -8.12
C LEU A 295 -0.09 17.21 -6.88
N PRO A 296 -0.87 16.92 -5.82
CA PRO A 296 -0.46 16.00 -4.77
C PRO A 296 0.02 14.69 -5.37
N ARG A 297 1.12 14.13 -4.86
CA ARG A 297 1.74 12.95 -5.46
C ARG A 297 0.84 11.72 -5.52
N THR A 298 -0.19 11.66 -4.70
CA THR A 298 -1.23 10.61 -4.72
C THR A 298 -2.18 10.71 -5.91
N LYS A 299 -2.29 11.86 -6.56
CA LYS A 299 -3.18 12.12 -7.69
C LYS A 299 -2.57 11.84 -9.06
N TYR A 300 -1.27 11.59 -9.09
CA TYR A 300 -0.60 11.07 -10.28
C TYR A 300 -0.98 9.60 -10.50
N GLN A 301 -0.84 9.11 -11.72
CA GLN A 301 -1.05 7.70 -12.02
C GLN A 301 0.16 6.87 -11.57
N LEU A 302 -0.06 5.58 -11.28
CA LEU A 302 1.00 4.64 -10.84
C LEU A 302 2.23 4.60 -11.74
N SER A 303 2.06 4.85 -13.03
CA SER A 303 3.15 4.85 -14.00
C SER A 303 3.83 6.21 -14.14
N GLU A 304 3.25 7.27 -13.62
CA GLU A 304 3.84 8.60 -13.67
C GLU A 304 4.97 8.70 -12.64
N ARG A 305 6.06 9.35 -13.03
CA ARG A 305 7.28 9.44 -12.23
C ARG A 305 7.04 10.02 -10.83
N LEU A 306 6.17 11.00 -10.72
CA LEU A 306 5.89 11.69 -9.47
C LEU A 306 4.89 10.96 -8.55
N TYR A 307 4.33 9.82 -8.99
CA TYR A 307 3.40 9.09 -8.15
C TYR A 307 4.06 8.62 -6.85
N ALA A 308 3.41 8.90 -5.73
CA ALA A 308 3.70 8.30 -4.43
C ALA A 308 2.39 8.00 -3.71
N GLY A 309 2.25 6.76 -3.26
CA GLY A 309 1.05 6.31 -2.57
C GLY A 309 0.96 6.86 -1.14
N TRP A 310 -0.26 6.96 -0.63
CA TRP A 310 -0.56 7.29 0.76
C TRP A 310 -1.43 6.17 1.35
N LYS A 311 -0.98 5.53 2.43
CA LYS A 311 -1.68 4.41 3.05
C LYS A 311 -2.50 4.83 4.26
N GLU A 312 -2.98 6.05 4.27
CA GLU A 312 -3.84 6.61 5.31
C GLU A 312 -3.31 6.28 6.72
N PRO A 313 -2.16 6.82 7.13
CA PRO A 313 -1.69 6.68 8.51
C PRO A 313 -2.65 7.34 9.48
N LEU A 314 -2.56 6.95 10.77
CA LEU A 314 -3.25 7.66 11.84
C LEU A 314 -2.67 9.08 11.94
N LEU A 315 -3.54 10.07 11.79
CA LEU A 315 -3.18 11.48 11.90
C LEU A 315 -3.58 11.96 13.29
N ILE A 316 -2.72 12.75 13.93
CA ILE A 316 -2.84 13.12 15.34
C ILE A 316 -3.38 14.53 15.57
N ASP A 317 -3.51 15.34 14.51
CA ASP A 317 -3.93 16.74 14.59
C ASP A 317 -4.98 17.10 13.55
N SER A 318 -5.77 18.14 13.83
CA SER A 318 -6.71 18.76 12.89
C SER A 318 -6.03 19.33 11.63
N GLN A 319 -4.72 19.58 11.68
CA GLN A 319 -3.90 19.98 10.54
C GLN A 319 -3.53 18.83 9.61
N TYR A 320 -4.01 17.61 9.89
CA TYR A 320 -3.81 16.41 9.09
C TYR A 320 -2.34 16.03 8.89
N TYR A 321 -1.57 15.92 9.97
CA TYR A 321 -0.20 15.41 9.96
C TYR A 321 0.03 14.34 11.04
N PHE A 322 1.18 13.71 10.98
CA PHE A 322 1.77 12.97 12.08
C PHE A 322 3.25 13.36 12.25
N GLU A 323 3.77 13.19 13.46
CA GLU A 323 5.17 13.43 13.77
C GLU A 323 5.97 12.13 13.73
N VAL A 324 7.18 12.20 13.18
CA VAL A 324 8.11 11.06 13.19
C VAL A 324 8.74 10.94 14.58
N ILE A 325 8.47 9.83 15.23
CA ILE A 325 9.04 9.52 16.55
C ILE A 325 10.30 8.69 16.34
N PHE A 326 11.46 9.28 16.65
CA PHE A 326 12.74 8.58 16.48
C PHE A 326 13.01 7.59 17.62
N SER A 327 13.50 6.39 17.29
CA SER A 327 13.93 5.38 18.24
C SER A 327 15.35 4.88 17.90
N PRO A 328 16.36 5.09 18.77
CA PRO A 328 16.31 5.90 20.00
C PRO A 328 16.09 7.40 19.70
N VAL A 329 15.76 8.18 20.71
CA VAL A 329 15.50 9.64 20.57
C VAL A 329 16.72 10.37 19.99
N SER A 330 17.94 9.96 20.37
CA SER A 330 19.21 10.50 19.85
C SER A 330 19.34 10.40 18.32
N ALA A 331 18.70 9.40 17.69
CA ALA A 331 18.71 9.27 16.24
C ALA A 331 18.04 10.46 15.52
N GLY A 332 17.20 11.24 16.19
CA GLY A 332 16.67 12.50 15.68
C GLY A 332 17.76 13.57 15.52
N LYS A 333 18.76 13.59 16.39
CA LYS A 333 19.93 14.46 16.28
C LYS A 333 20.84 14.01 15.14
N ASP A 334 21.12 12.71 15.07
CA ASP A 334 21.94 12.14 13.99
C ASP A 334 21.30 12.39 12.61
N PHE A 335 19.98 12.22 12.52
CA PHE A 335 19.24 12.53 11.30
C PHE A 335 19.37 14.02 10.92
N LEU A 336 19.25 14.93 11.88
CA LEU A 336 19.36 16.36 11.64
C LEU A 336 20.74 16.72 11.09
N GLU A 337 21.80 16.16 11.64
CA GLU A 337 23.17 16.37 11.16
C GLU A 337 23.37 15.84 9.72
N VAL A 338 22.88 14.65 9.44
CA VAL A 338 22.91 14.07 8.07
C VAL A 338 22.08 14.94 7.11
N TYR A 339 20.93 15.43 7.54
CA TYR A 339 20.07 16.27 6.71
C TYR A 339 20.72 17.64 6.43
N LYS A 340 21.38 18.26 7.43
CA LYS A 340 22.20 19.48 7.24
C LYS A 340 23.34 19.27 6.24
N LYS A 341 24.07 18.14 6.35
CA LYS A 341 25.11 17.76 5.38
C LYS A 341 24.53 17.59 3.97
N TYR A 342 23.37 16.95 3.85
CA TYR A 342 22.66 16.84 2.56
C TYR A 342 22.32 18.22 1.98
N LEU A 343 21.73 19.11 2.77
CA LEU A 343 21.38 20.46 2.33
C LEU A 343 22.61 21.25 1.89
N LYS A 344 23.70 21.18 2.66
CA LYS A 344 24.91 21.94 2.41
C LYS A 344 25.72 21.46 1.20
N TYR A 345 25.86 20.15 1.04
CA TYR A 345 26.81 19.57 0.09
C TYR A 345 26.20 18.90 -1.14
N GLN A 346 24.93 18.50 -1.08
CA GLN A 346 24.39 17.61 -2.11
C GLN A 346 23.04 18.02 -2.67
N ARG A 347 22.25 18.78 -1.92
CA ARG A 347 20.92 19.16 -2.40
C ARG A 347 21.03 20.10 -3.59
N VAL A 348 20.57 19.62 -4.75
CA VAL A 348 20.39 20.48 -5.91
C VAL A 348 19.07 21.23 -5.75
N PRO A 349 19.06 22.58 -5.81
CA PRO A 349 17.84 23.35 -5.72
C PRO A 349 16.88 23.02 -6.87
N PRO A 350 15.55 23.16 -6.67
CA PRO A 350 14.59 22.98 -7.75
C PRO A 350 14.88 23.88 -8.94
N PRO A 351 14.69 23.38 -10.18
CA PRO A 351 14.88 24.20 -11.39
C PRO A 351 13.95 25.42 -11.39
N LYS A 352 14.44 26.57 -11.83
CA LYS A 352 13.64 27.82 -11.88
C LYS A 352 12.34 27.66 -12.68
N LEU A 353 12.37 26.89 -13.78
CA LEU A 353 11.21 26.61 -14.64
C LEU A 353 10.25 25.53 -14.09
N ALA A 354 10.67 24.76 -13.09
CA ALA A 354 9.88 23.70 -12.47
C ALA A 354 10.10 23.69 -10.94
N PRO A 355 9.78 24.77 -10.23
CA PRO A 355 9.96 24.86 -8.79
C PRO A 355 9.04 23.87 -8.06
N HIS A 356 9.45 23.45 -6.86
CA HIS A 356 8.66 22.58 -6.00
C HIS A 356 9.12 22.63 -4.54
N PRO A 357 8.27 22.30 -3.56
CA PRO A 357 8.60 22.41 -2.14
C PRO A 357 9.27 21.17 -1.53
N PHE A 358 9.37 20.05 -2.25
CA PHE A 358 9.80 18.76 -1.70
C PHE A 358 11.23 18.80 -1.14
N ALA A 359 11.42 18.15 0.03
CA ALA A 359 12.67 18.12 0.77
C ALA A 359 13.80 17.41 0.01
N PHE A 360 13.50 16.26 -0.58
CA PHE A 360 14.48 15.42 -1.26
C PHE A 360 14.43 15.61 -2.77
N THR A 361 15.59 15.91 -3.36
CA THR A 361 15.76 16.15 -4.80
C THR A 361 16.74 15.15 -5.42
N ASN A 362 16.59 14.91 -6.71
CA ASN A 362 17.58 14.16 -7.49
C ASN A 362 18.73 15.09 -7.97
N GLN A 363 19.66 14.55 -8.74
CA GLN A 363 20.81 15.28 -9.29
C GLN A 363 20.44 16.43 -10.25
N LYS A 364 19.18 16.47 -10.74
CA LYS A 364 18.65 17.54 -11.60
C LYS A 364 17.82 18.57 -10.82
N GLY A 365 17.77 18.46 -9.49
CA GLY A 365 16.91 19.30 -8.66
C GLY A 365 15.42 18.95 -8.73
N GLU A 366 15.02 17.88 -9.41
CA GLU A 366 13.64 17.42 -9.49
C GLU A 366 13.26 16.61 -8.23
N PRO A 367 11.95 16.48 -7.90
CA PRO A 367 11.53 15.69 -6.73
C PRO A 367 12.06 14.27 -6.79
N GLU A 368 12.61 13.77 -5.69
CA GLU A 368 13.06 12.38 -5.59
C GLU A 368 11.89 11.42 -5.75
N THR A 369 12.16 10.24 -6.30
CA THR A 369 11.14 9.23 -6.60
C THR A 369 11.36 7.94 -5.83
N ILE A 370 10.26 7.23 -5.54
CA ILE A 370 10.34 5.92 -4.90
C ILE A 370 11.23 4.96 -5.69
N LYS A 371 11.07 4.91 -7.03
CA LYS A 371 11.85 4.01 -7.90
C LYS A 371 13.35 4.30 -7.87
N ASN A 372 13.73 5.58 -7.87
CA ASN A 372 15.14 5.94 -7.81
C ASN A 372 15.74 5.58 -6.45
N PHE A 373 15.05 5.92 -5.34
CA PHE A 373 15.50 5.51 -4.02
C PHE A 373 15.61 4.00 -3.88
N GLN A 374 14.62 3.23 -4.36
CA GLN A 374 14.66 1.76 -4.34
C GLN A 374 15.89 1.21 -5.08
N ARG A 375 16.22 1.78 -6.24
CA ARG A 375 17.42 1.39 -7.01
C ARG A 375 18.70 1.68 -6.24
N LEU A 376 18.80 2.85 -5.59
CA LEU A 376 19.95 3.23 -4.77
C LEU A 376 20.06 2.33 -3.53
N HIS A 377 18.96 2.09 -2.84
CA HIS A 377 18.89 1.21 -1.68
C HIS A 377 19.30 -0.23 -2.04
N LYS A 378 18.77 -0.78 -3.13
CA LYS A 378 19.15 -2.11 -3.61
C LYS A 378 20.66 -2.24 -3.80
N ARG A 379 21.28 -1.28 -4.51
CA ARG A 379 22.74 -1.26 -4.71
C ARG A 379 23.53 -1.11 -3.42
N ALA A 380 23.01 -0.34 -2.47
CA ALA A 380 23.63 -0.17 -1.16
C ALA A 380 23.61 -1.46 -0.36
N VAL A 381 22.50 -2.21 -0.39
CA VAL A 381 22.35 -3.51 0.26
C VAL A 381 23.31 -4.55 -0.37
N GLU A 382 23.37 -4.60 -1.71
CA GLU A 382 24.31 -5.46 -2.44
C GLU A 382 25.78 -5.15 -2.07
N ARG A 383 26.13 -3.87 -1.95
CA ARG A 383 27.48 -3.41 -1.63
C ARG A 383 27.96 -3.84 -0.24
N ILE A 384 27.07 -4.00 0.71
CA ILE A 384 27.40 -4.52 2.05
C ILE A 384 27.29 -6.04 2.16
N GLY A 385 27.20 -6.75 1.03
CA GLY A 385 27.18 -8.20 0.96
C GLY A 385 25.85 -8.86 1.31
N LEU A 386 24.73 -8.10 1.33
CA LEU A 386 23.41 -8.65 1.59
C LEU A 386 22.61 -8.83 0.29
N ILE A 387 21.69 -9.80 0.30
CA ILE A 387 20.75 -10.03 -0.80
C ILE A 387 19.53 -9.13 -0.64
N PRO A 388 19.22 -8.22 -1.59
CA PRO A 388 18.07 -7.33 -1.49
C PRO A 388 16.77 -8.09 -1.79
N SER A 389 16.18 -8.67 -0.78
CA SER A 389 14.99 -9.52 -0.88
C SER A 389 14.00 -9.26 0.26
N LYS A 390 12.71 -9.45 -0.04
CA LYS A 390 11.67 -9.39 0.99
C LYS A 390 11.82 -10.55 1.99
N ASN A 391 12.24 -11.71 1.51
CA ASN A 391 12.41 -12.91 2.34
C ASN A 391 13.59 -12.77 3.32
N GLU A 392 14.56 -11.91 3.00
CA GLU A 392 15.68 -11.59 3.89
C GLU A 392 15.43 -10.34 4.75
N GLY A 393 14.29 -9.65 4.55
CA GLY A 393 13.99 -8.41 5.26
C GLY A 393 14.80 -7.20 4.79
N THR A 394 15.63 -7.32 3.79
CA THR A 394 16.61 -6.32 3.33
C THR A 394 16.06 -5.32 2.32
N THR A 395 14.73 -5.25 2.17
CA THR A 395 14.06 -4.19 1.38
C THR A 395 13.80 -2.96 2.24
N GLU A 396 13.39 -1.86 1.60
CA GLU A 396 13.05 -0.61 2.30
C GLU A 396 11.95 -0.81 3.37
N HIS A 397 11.07 -1.79 3.18
CA HIS A 397 10.03 -2.10 4.15
C HIS A 397 10.56 -2.82 5.38
N GLY A 398 11.68 -3.56 5.24
CA GLY A 398 12.37 -4.21 6.34
C GLY A 398 12.85 -3.24 7.42
N HIS A 399 13.23 -2.02 7.03
CA HIS A 399 13.61 -0.97 7.99
C HIS A 399 12.47 -0.60 8.94
N ARG A 400 11.25 -0.44 8.41
CA ARG A 400 10.07 -0.18 9.24
C ARG A 400 9.73 -1.37 10.14
N HIS A 401 10.00 -2.60 9.69
CA HIS A 401 9.86 -3.78 10.55
C HIS A 401 10.91 -3.76 11.67
N SER A 402 12.16 -3.38 11.40
CA SER A 402 13.18 -3.21 12.45
C SER A 402 12.73 -2.20 13.50
N TYR A 403 12.15 -1.07 13.08
CA TYR A 403 11.61 -0.08 14.00
C TYR A 403 10.51 -0.68 14.92
N GLY A 404 9.52 -1.38 14.33
CA GLY A 404 8.44 -2.00 15.11
C GLY A 404 8.93 -3.06 16.09
N TYR A 405 9.85 -3.92 15.66
CA TYR A 405 10.48 -4.92 16.54
C TYR A 405 11.31 -4.31 17.67
N ARG A 406 12.03 -3.23 17.40
CA ARG A 406 12.80 -2.49 18.42
C ARG A 406 11.89 -1.95 19.50
N LEU A 407 10.76 -1.35 19.14
CA LEU A 407 9.77 -0.89 20.12
C LEU A 407 9.22 -2.04 20.94
N ALA A 408 8.86 -3.17 20.30
CA ALA A 408 8.37 -4.36 21.02
C ALA A 408 9.42 -4.92 21.98
N GLN A 409 10.70 -5.00 21.59
CA GLN A 409 11.81 -5.44 22.45
C GLN A 409 12.01 -4.51 23.66
N PHE A 410 11.75 -3.21 23.51
CA PHE A 410 11.79 -2.26 24.62
C PHE A 410 10.52 -2.27 25.50
N GLY A 411 9.61 -3.22 25.27
CA GLY A 411 8.42 -3.40 26.10
C GLY A 411 7.27 -2.44 25.81
N PHE A 412 7.30 -1.75 24.65
CA PHE A 412 6.18 -0.88 24.26
C PHE A 412 4.91 -1.69 24.03
N SER A 413 3.80 -1.20 24.56
CA SER A 413 2.47 -1.79 24.38
C SER A 413 1.99 -1.68 22.93
N GLN A 414 0.97 -2.47 22.58
CA GLN A 414 0.35 -2.42 21.25
C GLN A 414 -0.13 -1.02 20.88
N VAL A 415 -0.71 -0.28 21.83
CA VAL A 415 -1.21 1.08 21.61
C VAL A 415 -0.08 2.07 21.36
N GLU A 416 1.01 1.96 22.10
CA GLU A 416 2.20 2.80 21.91
C GLU A 416 2.88 2.53 20.57
N ILE A 417 3.03 1.25 20.19
CA ILE A 417 3.56 0.87 18.86
C ILE A 417 2.62 1.36 17.75
N GLN A 418 1.30 1.24 17.93
CA GLN A 418 0.32 1.77 16.99
C GLN A 418 0.52 3.26 16.76
N LYS A 419 0.66 4.02 17.85
CA LYS A 419 0.87 5.47 17.82
C LYS A 419 2.20 5.82 17.17
N ALA A 420 3.31 5.21 17.58
CA ALA A 420 4.65 5.47 17.07
C ALA A 420 4.80 5.11 15.58
N MET A 421 4.12 4.07 15.12
CA MET A 421 4.14 3.64 13.72
C MET A 421 2.98 4.22 12.89
N HIS A 422 2.11 5.01 13.47
CA HIS A 422 0.93 5.62 12.83
C HIS A 422 0.05 4.59 12.12
N HIS A 423 -0.22 3.44 12.79
CA HIS A 423 -1.09 2.41 12.26
C HIS A 423 -2.56 2.79 12.47
N LYS A 424 -3.35 2.83 11.38
CA LYS A 424 -4.80 3.05 11.47
C LYS A 424 -5.51 1.88 12.19
N ASN A 425 -5.04 0.65 11.93
CA ASN A 425 -5.56 -0.56 12.56
C ASN A 425 -4.57 -1.07 13.61
N SER A 426 -5.04 -1.25 14.86
CA SER A 426 -4.25 -1.77 15.97
C SER A 426 -3.70 -3.16 15.71
N ASN A 427 -4.45 -4.02 15.01
CA ASN A 427 -4.00 -5.38 14.66
C ASN A 427 -2.74 -5.40 13.79
N SER A 428 -2.41 -4.28 13.13
CA SER A 428 -1.16 -4.19 12.35
C SER A 428 0.11 -4.24 13.20
N CYS A 429 -0.01 -4.05 14.51
CA CYS A 429 1.10 -4.11 15.46
C CYS A 429 1.36 -5.52 15.98
N LEU A 430 0.37 -6.41 15.90
CA LEU A 430 0.47 -7.78 16.43
C LEU A 430 1.67 -8.56 15.88
N VAL A 431 2.01 -8.31 14.62
CA VAL A 431 3.17 -8.93 13.97
C VAL A 431 4.52 -8.66 14.67
N TYR A 432 4.60 -7.62 15.50
CA TYR A 432 5.82 -7.26 16.24
C TYR A 432 5.80 -7.74 17.69
N ILE A 433 4.61 -7.98 18.26
CA ILE A 433 4.38 -8.24 19.68
C ILE A 433 4.15 -9.73 19.95
N GLN A 434 3.69 -10.47 18.93
CA GLN A 434 3.44 -11.90 19.07
C GLN A 434 4.74 -12.63 19.43
N PRO A 435 4.79 -13.29 20.62
CA PRO A 435 5.96 -14.08 21.01
C PRO A 435 6.11 -15.29 20.10
N THR A 436 7.33 -15.74 19.88
CA THR A 436 7.56 -17.03 19.24
C THR A 436 7.31 -18.18 20.22
N SER A 437 7.12 -19.38 19.66
CA SER A 437 7.04 -20.60 20.49
C SER A 437 8.25 -20.73 21.42
N ASP A 438 9.46 -20.42 20.94
CA ASP A 438 10.70 -20.46 21.74
C ASP A 438 10.66 -19.43 22.88
N GLU A 439 10.23 -18.19 22.61
CA GLU A 439 10.08 -17.16 23.66
C GLU A 439 9.02 -17.54 24.70
N ILE A 440 7.95 -18.25 24.28
CA ILE A 440 6.95 -18.79 25.21
C ILE A 440 7.56 -19.90 26.07
N VAL A 441 8.29 -20.83 25.45
CA VAL A 441 8.97 -21.92 26.17
C VAL A 441 10.00 -21.39 27.17
N GLU A 442 10.80 -20.39 26.78
CA GLU A 442 11.75 -19.74 27.72
C GLU A 442 11.05 -19.07 28.91
N LYS A 443 9.94 -18.39 28.67
CA LYS A 443 9.12 -17.82 29.75
C LYS A 443 8.54 -18.91 30.67
N MET A 444 8.08 -20.03 30.11
CA MET A 444 7.59 -21.16 30.89
C MET A 444 8.69 -21.75 31.77
N LYS A 445 9.89 -21.98 31.23
CA LYS A 445 11.06 -22.44 31.99
C LYS A 445 11.46 -21.47 33.11
N ALA A 446 11.39 -20.16 32.84
CA ALA A 446 11.67 -19.16 33.86
C ALA A 446 10.64 -19.17 35.01
N ILE A 447 9.38 -19.49 34.71
CA ILE A 447 8.32 -19.68 35.73
C ILE A 447 8.55 -20.97 36.50
N GLU A 448 8.88 -22.06 35.83
CA GLU A 448 9.21 -23.35 36.50
C GLU A 448 10.37 -23.21 37.49
N ALA A 449 11.35 -22.35 37.19
CA ALA A 449 12.47 -22.08 38.09
C ALA A 449 12.10 -21.29 39.38
N LEU A 450 10.87 -20.76 39.43
CA LEU A 450 10.32 -20.02 40.58
C LEU A 450 9.45 -20.90 41.47
N TRP A 451 9.16 -22.14 41.06
CA TRP A 451 8.46 -23.17 41.82
C TRP A 451 9.43 -24.18 42.39
#